data_c5292953479cab2ed27d9d7956ed9b23
#
_entry.id   c5292953479cab2ed27d9d7956ed9b23
#
_cell.length_a   1.000
_cell.length_b   1.000
_cell.length_c   1.000
_cell.angle_alpha   90.00
_cell.angle_beta   90.00
_cell.angle_gamma   90.00
#
_symmetry.space_group_name_H-M   'P 1'
#
loop_
_entity.id
_entity.type
_entity.pdbx_description
1 polymer ?
#
loop_
_entity_poly.entity_id
_entity_poly.type
_entity_poly.pdbx_seq_one_letter_code
_entity_poly.pdbx_strand_id
1 'polypeptide(L)'
;LQRSLNQELQRIDGYHRGNGGVSGGTIESAFSMRNYKSKYSMGHPFLLNSKEYIKTQNISENKDNFKIKYIDDIKLWSAPFVMAIANTRVVRRSSEIHDKNQASYGSEFKYQEYMMLKKYSSAFLVTAGLAVFGLMLISPISGLFRKLFTKAGNGPDKKTRENGWFESIFIGKNKNNEKYKLRMFCKGDPGYKSTAKLICESALCLALNSENLPNTNAGGVLTTSTGLGSTSVSYTHLTLPTRAQV
;
A
#
# COMPACT_ATOMS: atom_id res chain seq x y z
N LEU A 1 14.24 -1.00 -3.83
CA LEU A 1 14.50 -1.88 -4.95
C LEU A 1 15.31 -1.18 -6.05
N GLN A 2 14.79 -0.10 -6.67
CA GLN A 2 15.52 0.64 -7.73
C GLN A 2 16.92 1.10 -7.31
N ARG A 3 17.05 1.73 -6.14
CA ARG A 3 18.36 2.17 -5.63
C ARG A 3 19.33 1.01 -5.39
N SER A 4 18.85 -0.10 -4.87
CA SER A 4 19.69 -1.29 -4.63
C SER A 4 20.12 -1.98 -5.91
N LEU A 5 19.37 -1.84 -7.01
CA LEU A 5 19.65 -2.43 -8.31
C LEU A 5 20.40 -1.48 -9.25
N ASN A 6 20.49 -0.19 -8.89
CA ASN A 6 20.98 0.88 -9.77
C ASN A 6 20.31 0.87 -11.16
N GLN A 7 19.01 0.55 -11.21
CA GLN A 7 18.23 0.44 -12.44
C GLN A 7 16.85 1.06 -12.28
N GLU A 8 16.34 1.70 -13.32
CA GLU A 8 14.98 2.20 -13.38
C GLU A 8 13.99 1.05 -13.62
N LEU A 9 12.98 0.98 -12.78
CA LEU A 9 11.88 0.05 -12.95
C LEU A 9 10.67 0.80 -13.50
N GLN A 10 10.16 0.34 -14.65
CA GLN A 10 8.94 0.93 -15.24
C GLN A 10 7.68 0.51 -14.48
N ARG A 11 7.67 -0.68 -13.92
CA ARG A 11 6.52 -1.22 -13.22
C ARG A 11 6.92 -1.99 -11.97
N ILE A 12 6.17 -1.79 -10.90
CA ILE A 12 6.25 -2.60 -9.69
C ILE A 12 4.83 -3.06 -9.34
N ASP A 13 4.65 -4.36 -9.24
CA ASP A 13 3.43 -5.00 -8.74
C ASP A 13 3.70 -5.57 -7.34
N GLY A 14 2.95 -5.11 -6.33
CA GLY A 14 2.99 -5.59 -4.96
C GLY A 14 1.91 -6.65 -4.71
N TYR A 15 2.30 -7.80 -4.17
CA TYR A 15 1.40 -8.90 -3.83
C TYR A 15 1.44 -9.12 -2.32
N HIS A 16 0.29 -9.05 -1.66
CA HIS A 16 0.17 -9.02 -0.21
C HIS A 16 -0.71 -10.16 0.30
N ARG A 17 -0.30 -10.77 1.39
CA ARG A 17 -1.15 -11.66 2.19
C ARG A 17 -0.78 -11.55 3.66
N GLY A 18 -1.71 -11.89 4.54
CA GLY A 18 -1.45 -11.83 5.96
C GLY A 18 -2.56 -12.49 6.76
N ASN A 19 -2.29 -12.65 8.03
CA ASN A 19 -3.25 -13.06 9.03
C ASN A 19 -3.24 -12.02 10.16
N GLY A 20 -4.41 -11.44 10.44
CA GLY A 20 -4.55 -10.39 11.44
C GLY A 20 -6.00 -9.94 11.54
N GLY A 21 -6.24 -8.94 12.35
CA GLY A 21 -7.55 -8.36 12.55
C GLY A 21 -7.73 -7.01 11.85
N VAL A 22 -8.96 -6.71 11.50
CA VAL A 22 -9.35 -5.37 11.01
C VAL A 22 -9.87 -4.56 12.19
N SER A 23 -9.46 -3.30 12.30
CA SER A 23 -9.95 -2.41 13.34
C SER A 23 -11.37 -1.91 13.04
N GLY A 24 -12.17 -1.73 14.08
CA GLY A 24 -13.45 -1.03 13.95
C GLY A 24 -13.29 0.39 13.40
N GLY A 25 -12.17 1.07 13.71
CA GLY A 25 -11.85 2.37 13.15
C GLY A 25 -11.64 2.36 11.64
N THR A 26 -11.00 1.32 11.07
CA THR A 26 -10.84 1.15 9.62
C THR A 26 -12.20 1.01 8.93
N ILE A 27 -13.08 0.19 9.50
CA ILE A 27 -14.45 -0.02 8.98
C ILE A 27 -15.24 1.29 9.08
N GLU A 28 -15.17 1.96 10.22
CA GLU A 28 -15.83 3.23 10.46
C GLU A 28 -15.38 4.31 9.47
N SER A 29 -14.08 4.38 9.20
CA SER A 29 -13.52 5.29 8.19
C SER A 29 -14.09 5.00 6.80
N ALA A 30 -14.23 3.73 6.41
CA ALA A 30 -14.81 3.35 5.12
C ALA A 30 -16.26 3.85 5.00
N PHE A 31 -17.09 3.69 6.04
CA PHE A 31 -18.46 4.22 6.04
C PHE A 31 -18.51 5.76 6.05
N SER A 32 -17.58 6.40 6.75
CA SER A 32 -17.51 7.87 6.84
C SER A 32 -17.11 8.53 5.52
N MET A 33 -16.28 7.85 4.71
CA MET A 33 -15.85 8.33 3.39
C MET A 33 -17.04 8.59 2.44
N ARG A 34 -18.15 7.88 2.60
CA ARG A 34 -19.39 8.12 1.83
C ARG A 34 -19.89 9.55 1.96
N ASN A 35 -19.79 10.14 3.15
CA ASN A 35 -20.31 11.48 3.43
C ASN A 35 -19.33 12.58 2.99
N TYR A 36 -18.12 12.19 2.57
CA TYR A 36 -17.10 13.14 2.14
C TYR A 36 -17.39 13.61 0.72
N LYS A 37 -17.96 14.81 0.60
CA LYS A 37 -18.14 15.49 -0.68
C LYS A 37 -16.80 16.06 -1.15
N SER A 38 -15.98 15.24 -1.76
CA SER A 38 -14.77 15.71 -2.42
C SER A 38 -15.07 16.29 -3.79
N LYS A 39 -14.39 17.38 -4.16
CA LYS A 39 -14.36 17.92 -5.53
C LYS A 39 -13.81 16.90 -6.53
N TYR A 40 -13.09 15.90 -6.05
CA TYR A 40 -12.46 14.84 -6.84
C TYR A 40 -13.07 13.48 -6.52
N SER A 41 -13.23 12.65 -7.54
CA SER A 41 -13.65 11.25 -7.34
C SER A 41 -12.62 10.51 -6.49
N MET A 42 -13.06 9.87 -5.39
CA MET A 42 -12.22 9.02 -4.55
C MET A 42 -11.55 7.88 -5.33
N GLY A 43 -12.13 7.47 -6.46
CA GLY A 43 -11.56 6.46 -7.36
C GLY A 43 -10.46 6.98 -8.28
N HIS A 44 -10.14 8.29 -8.28
CA HIS A 44 -9.11 8.83 -9.15
C HIS A 44 -7.73 8.27 -8.78
N PRO A 45 -6.97 7.65 -9.72
CA PRO A 45 -5.71 7.00 -9.40
C PRO A 45 -4.60 7.96 -8.91
N PHE A 46 -4.70 9.24 -9.27
CA PHE A 46 -3.77 10.30 -8.87
C PHE A 46 -4.43 11.34 -7.96
N LEU A 47 -5.30 10.90 -7.04
CA LEU A 47 -6.07 11.79 -6.16
C LEU A 47 -5.19 12.74 -5.32
N LEU A 48 -4.00 12.30 -4.93
CA LEU A 48 -3.06 13.05 -4.11
C LEU A 48 -2.02 13.86 -4.91
N ASN A 49 -2.07 13.80 -6.24
CA ASN A 49 -1.11 14.46 -7.11
C ASN A 49 -1.60 15.83 -7.58
N SER A 50 -0.66 16.69 -7.99
CA SER A 50 -0.97 18.01 -8.55
C SER A 50 -1.65 17.87 -9.92
N LYS A 51 -2.40 18.90 -10.29
CA LYS A 51 -3.09 18.93 -11.61
C LYS A 51 -2.10 18.88 -12.77
N GLU A 52 -0.95 19.50 -12.59
CA GLU A 52 0.14 19.55 -13.58
C GLU A 52 0.70 18.15 -13.81
N TYR A 53 0.99 17.42 -12.73
CA TYR A 53 1.47 16.04 -12.80
C TYR A 53 0.45 15.09 -13.43
N ILE A 54 -0.84 15.24 -13.09
CA ILE A 54 -1.91 14.40 -13.64
C ILE A 54 -1.99 14.51 -15.17
N LYS A 55 -1.75 15.71 -15.76
CA LYS A 55 -1.78 15.93 -17.22
C LYS A 55 -0.72 15.12 -17.97
N THR A 56 0.39 14.79 -17.32
CA THR A 56 1.49 14.01 -17.93
C THR A 56 1.30 12.50 -17.77
N GLN A 57 0.27 12.05 -17.03
CA GLN A 57 0.10 10.64 -16.67
C GLN A 57 -0.98 9.93 -17.49
N ASN A 58 -0.74 8.67 -17.82
CA ASN A 58 -1.79 7.81 -18.40
C ASN A 58 -2.74 7.29 -17.31
N ILE A 59 -3.89 7.95 -17.18
CA ILE A 59 -4.90 7.61 -16.16
C ILE A 59 -5.45 6.20 -16.37
N SER A 60 -5.67 5.78 -17.62
CA SER A 60 -6.30 4.48 -17.93
C SER A 60 -5.45 3.29 -17.47
N GLU A 61 -4.14 3.39 -17.60
CA GLU A 61 -3.19 2.34 -17.21
C GLU A 61 -2.93 2.28 -15.71
N ASN A 62 -3.27 3.34 -14.99
CA ASN A 62 -3.09 3.47 -13.55
C ASN A 62 -4.36 3.23 -12.73
N LYS A 63 -5.48 2.88 -13.36
CA LYS A 63 -6.71 2.50 -12.66
C LYS A 63 -6.50 1.26 -11.80
N ASP A 64 -7.23 1.20 -10.69
CA ASP A 64 -7.24 0.01 -9.83
C ASP A 64 -7.71 -1.21 -10.61
N ASN A 65 -7.05 -2.33 -10.40
CA ASN A 65 -7.33 -3.56 -11.12
C ASN A 65 -8.10 -4.54 -10.21
N PHE A 66 -9.32 -4.89 -10.64
CA PHE A 66 -10.21 -5.81 -9.92
C PHE A 66 -10.23 -7.23 -10.52
N LYS A 67 -9.35 -7.52 -11.48
CA LYS A 67 -9.32 -8.83 -12.15
C LYS A 67 -8.57 -9.87 -11.32
N ILE A 68 -9.11 -11.08 -11.29
CA ILE A 68 -8.43 -12.26 -10.76
C ILE A 68 -7.47 -12.76 -11.83
N LYS A 69 -6.22 -13.02 -11.46
CA LYS A 69 -5.20 -13.52 -12.39
C LYS A 69 -4.26 -14.50 -11.69
N TYR A 70 -3.85 -15.56 -12.37
CA TYR A 70 -2.75 -16.41 -11.91
C TYR A 70 -1.42 -15.74 -12.23
N ILE A 71 -0.51 -15.70 -11.25
CA ILE A 71 0.79 -15.05 -11.34
C ILE A 71 1.88 -16.11 -11.31
N ASP A 72 2.45 -16.39 -12.48
CA ASP A 72 3.43 -17.46 -12.66
C ASP A 72 4.71 -17.24 -11.83
N ASP A 73 5.13 -15.98 -11.67
CA ASP A 73 6.35 -15.62 -10.93
C ASP A 73 6.30 -16.00 -9.44
N ILE A 74 5.10 -16.14 -8.88
CA ILE A 74 4.90 -16.50 -7.47
C ILE A 74 4.05 -17.76 -7.28
N LYS A 75 3.52 -18.34 -8.38
CA LYS A 75 2.65 -19.51 -8.38
C LYS A 75 1.40 -19.37 -7.52
N LEU A 76 0.79 -18.18 -7.52
CA LEU A 76 -0.39 -17.82 -6.72
C LEU A 76 -1.40 -17.05 -7.56
N TRP A 77 -2.66 -17.03 -7.10
CA TRP A 77 -3.72 -16.21 -7.68
C TRP A 77 -3.68 -14.80 -7.07
N SER A 78 -3.84 -13.79 -7.90
CA SER A 78 -4.05 -12.41 -7.46
C SER A 78 -5.54 -12.09 -7.40
N ALA A 79 -5.92 -11.25 -6.44
CA ALA A 79 -7.25 -10.67 -6.28
C ALA A 79 -7.10 -9.18 -5.92
N PRO A 80 -8.19 -8.38 -5.99
CA PRO A 80 -8.15 -7.00 -5.52
C PRO A 80 -7.70 -6.92 -4.07
N PHE A 81 -6.87 -5.92 -3.77
CA PHE A 81 -6.42 -5.63 -2.41
C PHE A 81 -7.08 -4.34 -1.92
N VAL A 82 -7.82 -4.43 -0.82
CA VAL A 82 -8.62 -3.30 -0.31
C VAL A 82 -7.77 -2.05 -0.02
N MET A 83 -6.54 -2.23 0.47
CA MET A 83 -5.64 -1.12 0.78
C MET A 83 -4.99 -0.49 -0.46
N ALA A 84 -5.05 -1.15 -1.62
CA ALA A 84 -4.48 -0.62 -2.87
C ALA A 84 -5.03 0.78 -3.20
N ILE A 85 -6.30 1.04 -2.89
CA ILE A 85 -6.95 2.34 -3.12
C ILE A 85 -6.23 3.47 -2.37
N ALA A 86 -5.70 3.22 -1.19
CA ALA A 86 -4.91 4.20 -0.44
C ALA A 86 -3.43 4.16 -0.83
N ASN A 87 -2.83 2.98 -0.78
CA ASN A 87 -1.39 2.81 -0.92
C ASN A 87 -0.86 3.26 -2.30
N THR A 88 -1.56 2.92 -3.38
CA THR A 88 -1.14 3.30 -4.73
C THR A 88 -1.11 4.82 -4.92
N ARG A 89 -2.04 5.55 -4.29
CA ARG A 89 -2.07 7.03 -4.33
C ARG A 89 -0.88 7.63 -3.60
N VAL A 90 -0.51 7.07 -2.44
CA VAL A 90 0.66 7.50 -1.67
C VAL A 90 1.95 7.26 -2.46
N VAL A 91 2.10 6.09 -3.11
CA VAL A 91 3.27 5.79 -3.93
C VAL A 91 3.37 6.72 -5.15
N ARG A 92 2.25 7.01 -5.83
CA ARG A 92 2.22 7.95 -6.96
C ARG A 92 2.49 9.38 -6.52
N ARG A 93 2.02 9.79 -5.33
CA ARG A 93 2.40 11.07 -4.74
C ARG A 93 3.90 11.14 -4.46
N SER A 94 4.48 10.05 -3.94
CA SER A 94 5.93 9.95 -3.76
C SER A 94 6.68 10.11 -5.07
N SER A 95 6.21 9.49 -6.16
CA SER A 95 6.81 9.62 -7.49
C SER A 95 6.87 11.07 -7.93
N GLU A 96 5.75 11.81 -7.86
CA GLU A 96 5.73 13.24 -8.21
C GLU A 96 6.73 14.08 -7.40
N ILE A 97 6.81 13.85 -6.08
CA ILE A 97 7.73 14.60 -5.24
C ILE A 97 9.18 14.26 -5.57
N HIS A 98 9.48 12.98 -5.83
CA HIS A 98 10.81 12.55 -6.24
C HIS A 98 11.18 13.08 -7.62
N ASP A 99 10.24 13.19 -8.57
CA ASP A 99 10.48 13.79 -9.88
C ASP A 99 10.92 15.26 -9.75
N LYS A 100 10.25 16.02 -8.89
CA LYS A 100 10.61 17.42 -8.59
C LYS A 100 11.99 17.56 -7.94
N ASN A 101 12.43 16.56 -7.20
CA ASN A 101 13.70 16.53 -6.49
C ASN A 101 14.83 15.82 -7.28
N GLN A 102 14.65 15.59 -8.57
CA GLN A 102 15.63 14.90 -9.45
C GLN A 102 15.99 13.48 -8.98
N ALA A 103 15.11 12.84 -8.23
CA ALA A 103 15.26 11.48 -7.70
C ALA A 103 14.17 10.55 -8.25
N SER A 104 13.76 10.77 -9.49
CA SER A 104 12.64 10.13 -10.16
C SER A 104 12.63 8.59 -10.05
N TYR A 105 11.43 8.02 -9.99
CA TYR A 105 11.24 6.59 -10.19
C TYR A 105 11.25 6.18 -11.67
N GLY A 106 11.27 7.15 -12.59
CA GLY A 106 11.17 6.98 -14.03
C GLY A 106 9.89 7.60 -14.60
N SER A 107 9.97 8.13 -15.82
CA SER A 107 8.87 8.88 -16.47
C SER A 107 7.59 8.08 -16.71
N GLU A 108 7.71 6.75 -16.80
CA GLU A 108 6.59 5.83 -17.05
C GLU A 108 6.33 4.90 -15.89
N PHE A 109 6.71 5.29 -14.67
CA PHE A 109 6.60 4.46 -13.49
C PHE A 109 5.15 4.09 -13.17
N LYS A 110 4.87 2.78 -13.06
CA LYS A 110 3.57 2.21 -12.73
C LYS A 110 3.66 1.39 -11.45
N TYR A 111 2.67 1.58 -10.57
CA TYR A 111 2.58 0.83 -9.34
C TYR A 111 1.17 0.31 -9.11
N GLN A 112 1.06 -0.97 -8.78
CA GLN A 112 -0.21 -1.64 -8.44
C GLN A 112 -0.02 -2.59 -7.27
N GLU A 113 -1.12 -2.85 -6.54
CA GLU A 113 -1.14 -3.79 -5.43
C GLU A 113 -2.28 -4.80 -5.56
N TYR A 114 -2.02 -6.02 -5.09
CA TYR A 114 -2.93 -7.16 -5.16
C TYR A 114 -2.86 -7.98 -3.89
N MET A 115 -3.95 -8.67 -3.55
CA MET A 115 -3.93 -9.75 -2.60
C MET A 115 -3.45 -11.04 -3.29
N MET A 116 -2.60 -11.84 -2.65
CA MET A 116 -2.17 -13.14 -3.17
C MET A 116 -2.81 -14.31 -2.41
N LEU A 117 -3.34 -15.29 -3.15
CA LEU A 117 -4.14 -16.38 -2.66
C LEU A 117 -3.73 -17.71 -3.32
N LYS A 118 -3.84 -18.81 -2.56
CA LYS A 118 -3.43 -20.13 -3.06
C LYS A 118 -4.40 -20.71 -4.09
N LYS A 119 -5.72 -20.43 -3.98
CA LYS A 119 -6.78 -21.04 -4.80
C LYS A 119 -7.58 -19.97 -5.53
N TYR A 120 -8.00 -20.29 -6.77
CA TYR A 120 -8.92 -19.44 -7.53
C TYR A 120 -10.22 -19.16 -6.77
N SER A 121 -10.82 -20.20 -6.15
CA SER A 121 -12.05 -20.06 -5.37
C SER A 121 -11.91 -19.04 -4.23
N SER A 122 -10.77 -19.01 -3.55
CA SER A 122 -10.50 -18.00 -2.52
C SER A 122 -10.36 -16.61 -3.13
N ALA A 123 -9.73 -16.47 -4.28
CA ALA A 123 -9.60 -15.20 -4.98
C ALA A 123 -10.97 -14.67 -5.44
N PHE A 124 -11.83 -15.56 -5.94
CA PHE A 124 -13.20 -15.24 -6.31
C PHE A 124 -14.02 -14.80 -5.10
N LEU A 125 -13.97 -15.53 -3.99
CA LEU A 125 -14.71 -15.19 -2.77
C LEU A 125 -14.28 -13.82 -2.21
N VAL A 126 -12.99 -13.54 -2.18
CA VAL A 126 -12.46 -12.23 -1.76
C VAL A 126 -12.97 -11.12 -2.67
N THR A 127 -12.89 -11.33 -4.00
CA THR A 127 -13.35 -10.32 -4.97
C THR A 127 -14.85 -10.06 -4.85
N ALA A 128 -15.65 -11.11 -4.75
CA ALA A 128 -17.08 -11.01 -4.54
C ALA A 128 -17.44 -10.32 -3.21
N GLY A 129 -16.74 -10.69 -2.13
CA GLY A 129 -16.90 -10.06 -0.82
C GLY A 129 -16.60 -8.58 -0.83
N LEU A 130 -15.52 -8.15 -1.50
CA LEU A 130 -15.20 -6.73 -1.67
C LEU A 130 -16.24 -5.99 -2.51
N ALA A 131 -16.78 -6.62 -3.56
CA ALA A 131 -17.86 -6.04 -4.35
C ALA A 131 -19.14 -5.85 -3.53
N VAL A 132 -19.54 -6.86 -2.76
CA VAL A 132 -20.69 -6.79 -1.85
C VAL A 132 -20.46 -5.71 -0.79
N PHE A 133 -19.28 -5.65 -0.17
CA PHE A 133 -18.93 -4.61 0.79
C PHE A 133 -19.01 -3.20 0.18
N GLY A 134 -18.49 -3.04 -1.04
CA GLY A 134 -18.60 -1.78 -1.79
C GLY A 134 -20.06 -1.37 -2.03
N LEU A 135 -20.92 -2.32 -2.43
CA LEU A 135 -22.36 -2.08 -2.59
C LEU A 135 -23.03 -1.70 -1.26
N MET A 136 -22.64 -2.33 -0.15
CA MET A 136 -23.14 -1.97 1.19
C MET A 136 -22.76 -0.53 1.56
N LEU A 137 -21.52 -0.10 1.24
CA LEU A 137 -21.06 1.26 1.53
C LEU A 137 -21.88 2.32 0.79
N ILE A 138 -22.23 2.10 -0.48
CA ILE A 138 -22.98 3.07 -1.29
C ILE A 138 -24.51 2.97 -1.12
N SER A 139 -25.00 1.89 -0.49
CA SER A 139 -26.43 1.65 -0.26
C SER A 139 -27.07 2.76 0.58
N PRO A 140 -28.32 3.16 0.29
CA PRO A 140 -29.10 4.08 1.15
C PRO A 140 -29.22 3.59 2.61
N ILE A 141 -29.24 2.27 2.81
CA ILE A 141 -29.35 1.62 4.13
C ILE A 141 -27.99 1.28 4.75
N SER A 142 -26.90 1.89 4.30
CA SER A 142 -25.54 1.65 4.81
C SER A 142 -25.41 1.83 6.33
N GLY A 143 -26.24 2.72 6.95
CA GLY A 143 -26.28 2.90 8.39
C GLY A 143 -26.75 1.66 9.15
N LEU A 144 -27.60 0.81 8.55
CA LEU A 144 -28.01 -0.46 9.12
C LEU A 144 -26.86 -1.49 9.04
N PHE A 145 -26.19 -1.57 7.88
CA PHE A 145 -25.06 -2.46 7.71
C PHE A 145 -23.89 -2.12 8.64
N ARG A 146 -23.64 -0.82 8.89
CA ARG A 146 -22.63 -0.37 9.85
C ARG A 146 -22.79 -1.00 11.24
N LYS A 147 -24.02 -1.25 11.70
CA LYS A 147 -24.27 -1.89 13.01
C LYS A 147 -23.85 -3.35 13.08
N LEU A 148 -23.64 -4.03 11.93
CA LEU A 148 -23.19 -5.41 11.86
C LEU A 148 -21.67 -5.56 12.05
N PHE A 149 -20.93 -4.47 11.96
CA PHE A 149 -19.48 -4.48 12.04
C PHE A 149 -18.96 -4.06 13.41
N THR A 150 -17.68 -4.36 13.64
CA THR A 150 -16.98 -4.00 14.87
C THR A 150 -16.98 -2.49 15.07
N LYS A 151 -17.40 -2.03 16.26
CA LYS A 151 -17.44 -0.62 16.61
C LYS A 151 -16.03 0.01 16.66
N ALA A 152 -15.95 1.30 16.39
CA ALA A 152 -14.75 2.09 16.61
C ALA A 152 -14.25 1.91 18.07
N GLY A 153 -12.93 1.84 18.24
CA GLY A 153 -12.30 1.55 19.53
C GLY A 153 -12.06 0.07 19.79
N ASN A 154 -12.73 -0.84 19.09
CA ASN A 154 -12.50 -2.27 19.19
C ASN A 154 -11.51 -2.74 18.09
N GLY A 155 -10.66 -3.69 18.46
CA GLY A 155 -9.68 -4.30 17.56
C GLY A 155 -9.51 -5.78 17.87
N PRO A 156 -8.55 -6.46 17.19
CA PRO A 156 -8.26 -7.85 17.43
C PRO A 156 -7.74 -8.09 18.86
N ASP A 157 -8.05 -9.26 19.40
CA ASP A 157 -7.54 -9.70 20.69
C ASP A 157 -6.01 -9.86 20.70
N LYS A 158 -5.43 -10.03 21.89
CA LYS A 158 -3.99 -10.19 22.07
C LYS A 158 -3.45 -11.37 21.27
N LYS A 159 -4.14 -12.50 21.28
CA LYS A 159 -3.71 -13.72 20.57
C LYS A 159 -3.63 -13.48 19.06
N THR A 160 -4.62 -12.84 18.48
CA THR A 160 -4.63 -12.46 17.05
C THR A 160 -3.50 -11.51 16.72
N ARG A 161 -3.25 -10.49 17.56
CA ARG A 161 -2.16 -9.54 17.36
C ARG A 161 -0.79 -10.20 17.42
N GLU A 162 -0.56 -11.10 18.37
CA GLU A 162 0.72 -11.77 18.59
C GLU A 162 1.03 -12.82 17.51
N ASN A 163 0.03 -13.61 17.11
CA ASN A 163 0.16 -14.70 16.13
C ASN A 163 -0.09 -14.27 14.69
N GLY A 164 -0.45 -13.01 14.48
CA GLY A 164 -0.60 -12.45 13.16
C GLY A 164 0.74 -12.40 12.40
N TRP A 165 0.68 -12.19 11.11
CA TRP A 165 1.83 -12.01 10.23
C TRP A 165 1.38 -11.38 8.92
N PHE A 166 2.31 -10.78 8.19
CA PHE A 166 2.09 -10.41 6.80
C PHE A 166 3.31 -10.71 5.94
N GLU A 167 3.04 -10.92 4.67
CA GLU A 167 4.02 -11.14 3.63
C GLU A 167 3.68 -10.27 2.42
N SER A 168 4.71 -9.62 1.91
CA SER A 168 4.62 -8.82 0.70
C SER A 168 5.69 -9.28 -0.28
N ILE A 169 5.30 -9.50 -1.54
CA ILE A 169 6.20 -9.82 -2.63
C ILE A 169 6.05 -8.72 -3.67
N PHE A 170 7.14 -8.05 -3.99
CA PHE A 170 7.17 -7.02 -5.03
C PHE A 170 7.89 -7.59 -6.25
N ILE A 171 7.26 -7.46 -7.42
CA ILE A 171 7.85 -7.83 -8.70
C ILE A 171 8.04 -6.55 -9.50
N GLY A 172 9.30 -6.17 -9.68
CA GLY A 172 9.71 -5.03 -10.51
C GLY A 172 10.04 -5.49 -11.92
N LYS A 173 9.74 -4.66 -12.92
CA LYS A 173 10.15 -4.84 -14.32
C LYS A 173 10.83 -3.58 -14.82
N ASN A 174 11.98 -3.74 -15.47
CA ASN A 174 12.66 -2.64 -16.15
C ASN A 174 12.23 -2.52 -17.64
N LYS A 175 12.83 -1.59 -18.37
CA LYS A 175 12.56 -1.37 -19.81
C LYS A 175 12.85 -2.60 -20.67
N ASN A 176 13.80 -3.44 -20.27
CA ASN A 176 14.17 -4.66 -20.97
C ASN A 176 13.32 -5.87 -20.59
N ASN A 177 12.22 -5.68 -19.83
CA ASN A 177 11.38 -6.76 -19.28
C ASN A 177 12.11 -7.69 -18.29
N GLU A 178 13.29 -7.33 -17.81
CA GLU A 178 13.95 -8.05 -16.75
C GLU A 178 13.16 -7.90 -15.45
N LYS A 179 13.04 -9.01 -14.72
CA LYS A 179 12.21 -9.08 -13.51
C LYS A 179 13.09 -9.14 -12.27
N TYR A 180 12.71 -8.35 -11.29
CA TYR A 180 13.34 -8.32 -9.98
C TYR A 180 12.30 -8.60 -8.92
N LYS A 181 12.65 -9.44 -7.95
CA LYS A 181 11.73 -9.88 -6.90
C LYS A 181 12.27 -9.50 -5.53
N LEU A 182 11.44 -8.81 -4.74
CA LEU A 182 11.69 -8.52 -3.33
C LEU A 182 10.62 -9.20 -2.50
N ARG A 183 11.01 -9.92 -1.46
CA ARG A 183 10.10 -10.53 -0.48
C ARG A 183 10.34 -9.93 0.89
N MET A 184 9.26 -9.51 1.53
CA MET A 184 9.24 -9.01 2.90
C MET A 184 8.27 -9.86 3.73
N PHE A 185 8.70 -10.26 4.93
CA PHE A 185 7.87 -10.98 5.88
C PHE A 185 8.00 -10.35 7.26
N CYS A 186 6.87 -10.16 7.95
CA CYS A 186 6.84 -9.61 9.29
C CYS A 186 5.94 -10.43 10.20
N LYS A 187 6.43 -10.75 11.40
CA LYS A 187 5.64 -11.35 12.49
C LYS A 187 4.86 -10.28 13.23
N GLY A 188 3.65 -10.61 13.64
CA GLY A 188 2.67 -9.70 14.21
C GLY A 188 1.61 -9.30 13.18
N ASP A 189 0.42 -9.05 13.65
CA ASP A 189 -0.67 -8.69 12.75
C ASP A 189 -0.38 -7.36 12.03
N PRO A 190 -0.79 -7.24 10.74
CA PRO A 190 -0.52 -6.04 9.95
C PRO A 190 -1.30 -4.81 10.42
N GLY A 191 -2.44 -4.99 11.09
CA GLY A 191 -3.32 -3.89 11.48
C GLY A 191 -2.87 -3.14 12.74
N TYR A 192 -2.17 -3.80 13.65
CA TYR A 192 -1.79 -3.23 14.94
C TYR A 192 -0.32 -3.44 15.30
N LYS A 193 0.10 -4.70 15.57
CA LYS A 193 1.44 -4.95 16.11
C LYS A 193 2.55 -4.51 15.17
N SER A 194 2.46 -4.90 13.92
CA SER A 194 3.46 -4.50 12.92
C SER A 194 3.37 -3.03 12.56
N THR A 195 2.16 -2.48 12.44
CA THR A 195 1.95 -1.06 12.17
C THR A 195 2.45 -0.19 13.31
N ALA A 196 2.19 -0.55 14.57
CA ALA A 196 2.71 0.17 15.73
C ALA A 196 4.24 0.22 15.71
N LYS A 197 4.90 -0.91 15.42
CA LYS A 197 6.36 -0.94 15.27
C LYS A 197 6.84 0.00 14.17
N LEU A 198 6.24 -0.09 12.98
CA LEU A 198 6.65 0.72 11.84
C LEU A 198 6.47 2.23 12.10
N ILE A 199 5.39 2.63 12.77
CA ILE A 199 5.15 4.05 13.08
C ILE A 199 6.10 4.55 14.16
N CYS A 200 6.41 3.73 15.18
CA CYS A 200 7.40 4.09 16.22
C CYS A 200 8.80 4.23 15.60
N GLU A 201 9.23 3.30 14.76
CA GLU A 201 10.52 3.37 14.05
C GLU A 201 10.58 4.61 13.13
N SER A 202 9.49 4.94 12.47
CA SER A 202 9.40 6.16 11.65
C SER A 202 9.53 7.43 12.50
N ALA A 203 8.88 7.47 13.65
CA ALA A 203 8.97 8.60 14.59
C ALA A 203 10.39 8.75 15.17
N LEU A 204 11.02 7.64 15.56
CA LEU A 204 12.41 7.62 16.02
C LEU A 204 13.38 8.08 14.92
N CYS A 205 13.15 7.63 13.67
CA CYS A 205 13.94 8.07 12.53
C CYS A 205 13.86 9.59 12.34
N LEU A 206 12.66 10.18 12.44
CA LEU A 206 12.47 11.63 12.38
C LEU A 206 13.17 12.36 13.52
N ALA A 207 13.08 11.85 14.75
CA ALA A 207 13.62 12.51 15.93
C ALA A 207 15.16 12.43 16.02
N LEU A 208 15.74 11.29 15.64
CA LEU A 208 17.15 11.01 15.87
C LEU A 208 18.05 11.23 14.65
N ASN A 209 17.47 11.34 13.44
CA ASN A 209 18.21 11.44 12.19
C ASN A 209 17.78 12.64 11.34
N SER A 210 17.26 13.67 11.96
CA SER A 210 16.72 14.85 11.26
C SER A 210 17.69 15.43 10.22
N GLU A 211 18.99 15.44 10.50
CA GLU A 211 20.02 15.97 9.61
C GLU A 211 20.25 15.13 8.34
N ASN A 212 19.90 13.86 8.37
CA ASN A 212 20.12 12.89 7.27
C ASN A 212 18.85 12.60 6.44
N LEU A 213 17.76 13.33 6.70
CA LEU A 213 16.51 13.13 5.99
C LEU A 213 16.48 13.88 4.65
N PRO A 214 15.78 13.33 3.61
CA PRO A 214 15.80 13.89 2.25
C PRO A 214 15.30 15.34 2.14
N ASN A 215 14.44 15.79 3.04
CA ASN A 215 13.79 17.09 2.99
C ASN A 215 13.88 17.85 4.33
N THR A 216 15.03 17.80 4.99
CA THR A 216 15.29 18.43 6.29
C THR A 216 14.89 19.89 6.36
N ASN A 217 15.03 20.65 5.28
CA ASN A 217 14.79 22.10 5.24
C ASN A 217 13.41 22.48 4.67
N ALA A 218 12.65 21.55 4.12
CA ALA A 218 11.41 21.89 3.40
C ALA A 218 10.14 21.75 4.25
N GLY A 219 10.13 20.86 5.24
CA GLY A 219 8.95 20.58 6.06
C GLY A 219 7.70 20.19 5.26
N GLY A 220 6.55 20.05 5.91
CA GLY A 220 5.26 19.88 5.26
C GLY A 220 4.67 18.47 5.38
N VAL A 221 3.64 18.18 4.56
CA VAL A 221 2.98 16.87 4.49
C VAL A 221 3.68 16.01 3.43
N LEU A 222 4.53 15.11 3.90
CA LEU A 222 5.35 14.24 3.07
C LEU A 222 4.88 12.78 3.16
N THR A 223 5.21 12.00 2.14
CA THR A 223 5.05 10.54 2.20
C THR A 223 6.23 9.93 2.94
N THR A 224 6.10 8.70 3.44
CA THR A 224 7.20 7.99 4.12
C THR A 224 8.47 7.94 3.28
N SER A 225 8.32 7.68 1.97
CA SER A 225 9.46 7.64 1.04
C SER A 225 10.14 8.99 0.88
N THR A 226 9.38 10.08 0.82
CA THR A 226 9.92 11.44 0.58
C THR A 226 10.37 12.14 1.85
N GLY A 227 9.81 11.76 3.01
CA GLY A 227 10.17 12.33 4.31
C GLY A 227 11.32 11.60 5.01
N LEU A 228 11.36 10.27 4.91
CA LEU A 228 12.35 9.45 5.61
C LEU A 228 13.44 8.89 4.68
N GLY A 229 13.12 8.71 3.39
CA GLY A 229 14.08 8.21 2.40
C GLY A 229 14.66 6.84 2.75
N SER A 230 15.95 6.67 2.44
CA SER A 230 16.70 5.45 2.76
C SER A 230 17.06 5.31 4.24
N THR A 231 17.00 6.39 5.01
CA THR A 231 17.32 6.39 6.44
C THR A 231 16.39 5.46 7.22
N SER A 232 15.08 5.47 6.91
CA SER A 232 14.13 4.55 7.54
C SER A 232 14.39 3.08 7.21
N VAL A 233 14.93 2.79 6.03
CA VAL A 233 15.26 1.42 5.61
C VAL A 233 16.42 0.86 6.43
N SER A 234 17.43 1.67 6.71
CA SER A 234 18.56 1.29 7.56
C SER A 234 18.11 0.93 8.99
N TYR A 235 17.15 1.66 9.54
CA TYR A 235 16.57 1.36 10.85
C TYR A 235 15.79 0.06 10.88
N THR A 236 14.99 -0.22 9.85
CA THR A 236 14.18 -1.44 9.76
C THR A 236 15.02 -2.69 9.46
N HIS A 237 16.17 -2.56 8.80
CA HIS A 237 17.08 -3.68 8.54
C HIS A 237 17.68 -4.30 9.81
N LEU A 238 17.85 -3.54 10.88
CA LEU A 238 18.31 -4.06 12.17
C LEU A 238 17.27 -4.97 12.86
N THR A 239 16.03 -4.98 12.39
CA THR A 239 14.92 -5.62 13.10
C THR A 239 14.02 -6.53 12.24
N LEU A 240 14.16 -6.53 10.92
CA LEU A 240 13.38 -7.37 10.01
C LEU A 240 14.30 -8.25 9.18
N PRO A 241 14.16 -9.59 9.18
CA PRO A 241 14.91 -10.46 8.27
C PRO A 241 14.40 -10.24 6.84
N THR A 242 15.02 -9.34 6.11
CA THR A 242 14.80 -9.13 4.69
C THR A 242 15.78 -9.99 3.91
N ARG A 243 15.29 -11.04 3.24
CA ARG A 243 16.06 -11.71 2.19
C ARG A 243 15.69 -11.08 0.85
N ALA A 244 16.60 -10.31 0.29
CA ALA A 244 16.60 -10.05 -1.13
C ALA A 244 17.11 -11.33 -1.83
N GLN A 245 16.26 -11.97 -2.63
CA GLN A 245 16.71 -12.99 -3.58
C GLN A 245 16.73 -12.30 -4.95
N VAL A 246 17.91 -12.20 -5.51
CA VAL A 246 18.15 -11.81 -6.91
C VAL A 246 17.85 -13.01 -7.79
#